data_f2b595260396896ec8d32bdc1c75b71e
#
_entry.id   f2b595260396896ec8d32bdc1c75b71e
#
_cell.length_a   1.000
_cell.length_b   1.000
_cell.length_c   1.000
_cell.angle_alpha   90.00
_cell.angle_beta   90.00
_cell.angle_gamma   90.00
#
_symmetry.space_group_name_H-M   'P 1'
#
loop_
_entity.id
_entity.type
_entity.pdbx_description
1 polymer ?
#
loop_
_entity_poly.entity_id
_entity_poly.type
_entity_poly.pdbx_seq_one_letter_code
_entity_poly.pdbx_strand_id
1 'polypeptide(L)'
;MIIAQKENYILRTWEASDAESLAVQLNNKKVWDNCRDALPHPYKLENAQAVLEIIGKKEGIHDFCIEVNGKAVGNIGFMPESDVQRFNAEVGYLIGEPYWGQGIVTDALKEAIRYYFAHTPIIRVFAFVFEYNLPSMRVLEKAGFNKIGIMHKSIYKNDAFCDAHYF
;
A
#
# COMPACT_ATOMS: atom_id res chain seq x y z
N MET A 1 11.39 -4.09 -13.05
CA MET A 1 10.95 -5.47 -13.34
C MET A 1 9.43 -5.54 -13.28
N ILE A 2 8.77 -6.14 -14.28
CA ILE A 2 7.32 -6.34 -14.29
C ILE A 2 6.99 -7.59 -13.47
N ILE A 3 6.03 -7.48 -12.57
CA ILE A 3 5.49 -8.56 -11.74
C ILE A 3 4.21 -9.12 -12.35
N ALA A 4 3.31 -8.24 -12.79
CA ALA A 4 2.09 -8.61 -13.51
C ALA A 4 1.73 -7.52 -14.53
N GLN A 5 1.18 -7.91 -15.66
CA GLN A 5 0.67 -7.01 -16.69
C GLN A 5 -0.78 -7.36 -16.97
N LYS A 6 -1.66 -6.39 -16.82
CA LYS A 6 -3.11 -6.50 -17.05
C LYS A 6 -3.53 -5.48 -18.09
N GLU A 7 -4.77 -5.56 -18.52
CA GLU A 7 -5.31 -4.65 -19.53
C GLU A 7 -5.29 -3.17 -19.08
N ASN A 8 -5.56 -2.92 -17.79
CA ASN A 8 -5.74 -1.59 -17.23
C ASN A 8 -4.65 -1.14 -16.26
N TYR A 9 -3.64 -1.98 -15.95
CA TYR A 9 -2.49 -1.61 -15.12
C TYR A 9 -1.31 -2.57 -15.31
N ILE A 10 -0.13 -2.11 -14.87
CA ILE A 10 1.08 -2.91 -14.70
C ILE A 10 1.46 -2.85 -13.23
N LEU A 11 1.75 -4.01 -12.61
CA LEU A 11 2.40 -4.12 -11.31
C LEU A 11 3.89 -4.36 -11.54
N ARG A 12 4.75 -3.49 -11.02
CA ARG A 12 6.20 -3.55 -11.24
C ARG A 12 7.00 -3.05 -10.05
N THR A 13 8.30 -3.19 -10.12
CA THR A 13 9.22 -2.51 -9.19
C THR A 13 9.24 -1.01 -9.45
N TRP A 14 9.58 -0.24 -8.42
CA TRP A 14 9.75 1.21 -8.51
C TRP A 14 10.99 1.59 -9.31
N GLU A 15 10.95 2.76 -9.94
CA GLU A 15 12.05 3.42 -10.64
C GLU A 15 12.20 4.85 -10.12
N ALA A 16 13.41 5.40 -10.16
CA ALA A 16 13.66 6.77 -9.70
C ALA A 16 12.84 7.82 -10.47
N SER A 17 12.56 7.55 -11.75
CA SER A 17 11.73 8.38 -12.62
C SER A 17 10.26 8.48 -12.20
N ASP A 18 9.81 7.61 -11.30
CA ASP A 18 8.42 7.62 -10.81
C ASP A 18 8.13 8.73 -9.79
N ALA A 19 9.17 9.42 -9.29
CA ALA A 19 9.04 10.37 -8.19
C ALA A 19 8.03 11.49 -8.46
N GLU A 20 8.03 12.07 -9.66
CA GLU A 20 7.09 13.14 -10.02
C GLU A 20 5.64 12.65 -10.02
N SER A 21 5.40 11.49 -10.62
CA SER A 21 4.06 10.91 -10.66
C SER A 21 3.57 10.55 -9.26
N LEU A 22 4.42 9.93 -8.44
CA LEU A 22 4.12 9.59 -7.06
C LEU A 22 3.78 10.85 -6.24
N ALA A 23 4.57 11.92 -6.38
CA ALA A 23 4.33 13.17 -5.67
C ALA A 23 2.96 13.77 -6.01
N VAL A 24 2.57 13.75 -7.27
CA VAL A 24 1.24 14.21 -7.71
C VAL A 24 0.11 13.41 -7.06
N GLN A 25 0.24 12.08 -7.01
CA GLN A 25 -0.82 11.21 -6.46
C GLN A 25 -0.94 11.36 -4.94
N LEU A 26 0.17 11.52 -4.23
CA LEU A 26 0.18 11.58 -2.76
C LEU A 26 -0.08 12.98 -2.21
N ASN A 27 0.11 14.04 -2.99
CA ASN A 27 -0.25 15.39 -2.58
C ASN A 27 -1.78 15.62 -2.67
N ASN A 28 -2.52 14.74 -2.04
CA ASN A 28 -3.98 14.77 -1.99
C ASN A 28 -4.43 14.45 -0.56
N LYS A 29 -5.16 15.41 0.06
CA LYS A 29 -5.61 15.25 1.44
C LYS A 29 -6.50 14.04 1.66
N LYS A 30 -7.35 13.68 0.70
CA LYS A 30 -8.22 12.50 0.81
C LYS A 30 -7.42 11.19 0.82
N VAL A 31 -6.29 11.14 0.09
CA VAL A 31 -5.35 10.01 0.17
C VAL A 31 -4.67 10.03 1.53
N TRP A 32 -4.13 11.19 1.95
CA TRP A 32 -3.42 11.34 3.20
C TRP A 32 -4.27 11.00 4.44
N ASP A 33 -5.56 11.38 4.44
CA ASP A 33 -6.48 11.09 5.55
C ASP A 33 -6.62 9.59 5.84
N ASN A 34 -6.31 8.74 4.88
CA ASN A 34 -6.34 7.27 4.99
C ASN A 34 -4.94 6.64 5.19
N CYS A 35 -3.91 7.46 5.35
CA CYS A 35 -2.53 7.02 5.52
C CYS A 35 -2.01 7.34 6.92
N ARG A 36 -0.92 6.68 7.31
CA ARG A 36 -0.17 6.99 8.54
C ARG A 36 0.45 8.39 8.47
N ASP A 37 0.65 9.04 9.60
CA ASP A 37 1.29 10.37 9.67
C ASP A 37 2.77 10.39 9.27
N ALA A 38 3.39 9.22 9.16
CA ALA A 38 4.71 9.08 8.53
C ALA A 38 4.72 9.54 7.07
N LEU A 39 3.56 9.53 6.38
CA LEU A 39 3.40 10.17 5.09
C LEU A 39 3.12 11.66 5.34
N PRO A 40 4.02 12.59 4.92
CA PRO A 40 3.81 14.01 5.14
C PRO A 40 2.67 14.57 4.29
N HIS A 41 2.07 15.67 4.77
CA HIS A 41 1.14 16.47 3.99
C HIS A 41 1.41 17.97 4.24
N PRO A 42 1.60 18.79 3.20
CA PRO A 42 1.61 18.46 1.76
C PRO A 42 2.77 17.54 1.38
N TYR A 43 2.53 16.68 0.38
CA TYR A 43 3.54 15.74 -0.13
C TYR A 43 4.26 16.36 -1.32
N LYS A 44 5.58 16.45 -1.25
CA LYS A 44 6.42 17.13 -2.23
C LYS A 44 7.28 16.14 -3.01
N LEU A 45 7.88 16.61 -4.11
CA LEU A 45 8.80 15.83 -4.93
C LEU A 45 9.96 15.24 -4.12
N GLU A 46 10.54 16.04 -3.21
CA GLU A 46 11.65 15.59 -2.36
C GLU A 46 11.25 14.41 -1.46
N ASN A 47 10.00 14.37 -1.01
CA ASN A 47 9.47 13.24 -0.22
C ASN A 47 9.39 11.97 -1.08
N ALA A 48 8.92 12.10 -2.33
CA ALA A 48 8.87 10.99 -3.27
C ALA A 48 10.27 10.46 -3.60
N GLN A 49 11.22 11.36 -3.89
CA GLN A 49 12.62 10.99 -4.15
C GLN A 49 13.23 10.24 -2.97
N ALA A 50 13.06 10.76 -1.75
CA ALA A 50 13.58 10.13 -0.53
C ALA A 50 13.01 8.73 -0.29
N VAL A 51 11.69 8.55 -0.48
CA VAL A 51 11.08 7.22 -0.29
C VAL A 51 11.53 6.23 -1.37
N LEU A 52 11.66 6.65 -2.63
CA LEU A 52 12.16 5.78 -3.70
C LEU A 52 13.64 5.39 -3.49
N GLU A 53 14.45 6.29 -2.95
CA GLU A 53 15.82 5.97 -2.55
C GLU A 53 15.86 4.91 -1.42
N ILE A 54 14.98 5.02 -0.43
CA ILE A 54 14.85 4.02 0.65
C ILE A 54 14.42 2.68 0.07
N ILE A 55 13.41 2.66 -0.80
CA ILE A 55 12.93 1.44 -1.47
C ILE A 55 14.06 0.78 -2.26
N GLY A 56 14.83 1.56 -3.01
CA GLY A 56 15.93 1.04 -3.82
C GLY A 56 17.11 0.45 -3.02
N LYS A 57 17.21 0.76 -1.73
CA LYS A 57 18.23 0.21 -0.82
C LYS A 57 17.79 -1.04 -0.07
N LYS A 58 16.51 -1.40 -0.11
CA LYS A 58 16.00 -2.60 0.57
C LYS A 58 16.51 -3.87 -0.12
N GLU A 59 16.88 -4.87 0.67
CA GLU A 59 17.07 -6.22 0.16
C GLU A 59 15.73 -6.84 -0.21
N GLY A 60 15.63 -7.40 -1.42
CA GLY A 60 14.40 -8.00 -1.92
C GLY A 60 13.37 -6.96 -2.41
N ILE A 61 12.23 -7.46 -2.85
CA ILE A 61 11.13 -6.63 -3.36
C ILE A 61 10.02 -6.65 -2.32
N HIS A 62 9.87 -5.54 -1.63
CA HIS A 62 8.83 -5.34 -0.62
C HIS A 62 7.81 -4.27 -1.03
N ASP A 63 8.14 -3.44 -2.00
CA ASP A 63 7.32 -2.32 -2.46
C ASP A 63 7.08 -2.44 -3.98
N PHE A 64 5.81 -2.38 -4.36
CA PHE A 64 5.34 -2.55 -5.73
C PHE A 64 4.68 -1.28 -6.22
N CYS A 65 5.08 -0.81 -7.39
CA CYS A 65 4.45 0.29 -8.12
C CYS A 65 3.25 -0.23 -8.89
N ILE A 66 2.11 0.45 -8.76
CA ILE A 66 0.98 0.30 -9.68
C ILE A 66 1.13 1.37 -10.75
N GLU A 67 1.30 0.96 -11.98
CA GLU A 67 1.40 1.84 -13.13
C GLU A 67 0.12 1.78 -13.98
N VAL A 68 -0.37 2.94 -14.40
CA VAL A 68 -1.47 3.08 -15.35
C VAL A 68 -1.06 4.09 -16.42
N ASN A 69 -1.13 3.69 -17.69
CA ASN A 69 -0.77 4.52 -18.83
C ASN A 69 0.62 5.20 -18.69
N GLY A 70 1.63 4.43 -18.27
CA GLY A 70 3.00 4.91 -18.10
C GLY A 70 3.23 5.81 -16.89
N LYS A 71 2.28 5.92 -15.96
CA LYS A 71 2.40 6.74 -14.75
C LYS A 71 2.30 5.87 -13.50
N ALA A 72 3.19 6.08 -12.55
CA ALA A 72 3.09 5.48 -11.22
C ALA A 72 1.92 6.14 -10.47
N VAL A 73 0.88 5.36 -10.18
CA VAL A 73 -0.37 5.87 -9.60
C VAL A 73 -0.68 5.32 -8.22
N GLY A 74 0.04 4.31 -7.76
CA GLY A 74 -0.17 3.70 -6.46
C GLY A 74 1.00 2.85 -6.00
N ASN A 75 0.94 2.44 -4.73
CA ASN A 75 1.91 1.57 -4.08
C ASN A 75 1.22 0.43 -3.36
N ILE A 76 1.87 -0.74 -3.36
CA ILE A 76 1.60 -1.83 -2.43
C ILE A 76 2.92 -2.13 -1.73
N GLY A 77 2.96 -2.02 -0.41
CA GLY A 77 4.16 -2.25 0.39
C GLY A 77 3.94 -3.32 1.45
N PHE A 78 4.92 -4.20 1.60
CA PHE A 78 4.96 -5.21 2.66
C PHE A 78 6.00 -4.81 3.70
N MET A 79 5.64 -4.92 4.95
CA MET A 79 6.51 -4.67 6.10
C MET A 79 6.66 -5.97 6.88
N PRO A 80 7.76 -6.73 6.66
CA PRO A 80 8.02 -7.96 7.41
C PRO A 80 8.13 -7.67 8.91
N GLU A 81 7.55 -8.56 9.69
CA GLU A 81 7.69 -8.56 11.13
C GLU A 81 9.04 -9.19 11.55
N SER A 82 9.34 -9.13 12.82
CA SER A 82 10.60 -9.64 13.41
C SER A 82 10.37 -10.68 14.51
N ASP A 83 11.44 -11.28 14.98
CA ASP A 83 11.47 -12.22 16.10
C ASP A 83 10.49 -13.38 15.92
N VAL A 84 9.60 -13.61 16.86
CA VAL A 84 8.60 -14.71 16.84
C VAL A 84 7.58 -14.53 15.73
N GLN A 85 7.39 -13.33 15.24
CA GLN A 85 6.47 -12.98 14.14
C GLN A 85 7.15 -12.89 12.76
N ARG A 86 8.43 -13.23 12.63
CA ARG A 86 9.26 -13.05 11.42
C ARG A 86 8.72 -13.67 10.13
N PHE A 87 7.73 -14.54 10.21
CA PHE A 87 7.05 -15.12 9.04
C PHE A 87 5.72 -14.41 8.71
N ASN A 88 5.44 -13.28 9.35
CA ASN A 88 4.31 -12.41 9.04
C ASN A 88 4.79 -11.13 8.36
N ALA A 89 3.91 -10.51 7.57
CA ALA A 89 4.13 -9.17 7.07
C ALA A 89 2.83 -8.35 7.11
N GLU A 90 2.92 -7.09 7.53
CA GLU A 90 1.84 -6.14 7.33
C GLU A 90 1.85 -5.68 5.87
N VAL A 91 0.68 -5.57 5.25
CA VAL A 91 0.54 -4.95 3.93
C VAL A 91 -0.17 -3.62 4.04
N GLY A 92 0.40 -2.61 3.40
CA GLY A 92 -0.22 -1.32 3.17
C GLY A 92 -0.32 -1.04 1.67
N TYR A 93 -1.34 -0.31 1.27
CA TYR A 93 -1.50 0.11 -0.12
C TYR A 93 -2.20 1.45 -0.21
N LEU A 94 -1.95 2.13 -1.31
CA LEU A 94 -2.62 3.38 -1.68
C LEU A 94 -2.68 3.48 -3.20
N ILE A 95 -3.61 4.29 -3.69
CA ILE A 95 -3.71 4.66 -5.09
C ILE A 95 -4.27 6.09 -5.19
N GLY A 96 -3.87 6.83 -6.20
CA GLY A 96 -4.38 8.17 -6.46
C GLY A 96 -5.90 8.21 -6.63
N GLU A 97 -6.54 9.29 -6.15
CA GLU A 97 -7.99 9.46 -6.17
C GLU A 97 -8.65 9.22 -7.55
N PRO A 98 -8.06 9.66 -8.70
CA PRO A 98 -8.64 9.42 -10.01
C PRO A 98 -8.82 7.94 -10.39
N TYR A 99 -8.14 7.04 -9.67
CA TYR A 99 -8.14 5.59 -9.95
C TYR A 99 -8.99 4.79 -8.95
N TRP A 100 -9.68 5.47 -8.02
CA TRP A 100 -10.57 4.81 -7.06
C TRP A 100 -11.78 4.16 -7.74
N GLY A 101 -12.29 3.10 -7.12
CA GLY A 101 -13.51 2.42 -7.59
C GLY A 101 -13.35 1.55 -8.85
N GLN A 102 -12.15 1.48 -9.44
CA GLN A 102 -11.90 0.75 -10.70
C GLN A 102 -11.43 -0.71 -10.50
N GLY A 103 -11.31 -1.16 -9.25
CA GLY A 103 -10.87 -2.54 -8.94
C GLY A 103 -9.37 -2.79 -9.08
N ILE A 104 -8.60 -1.81 -9.55
CA ILE A 104 -7.15 -1.92 -9.80
C ILE A 104 -6.42 -2.40 -8.55
N VAL A 105 -6.61 -1.73 -7.40
CA VAL A 105 -5.91 -2.10 -6.15
C VAL A 105 -6.25 -3.51 -5.71
N THR A 106 -7.51 -3.93 -5.84
CA THR A 106 -7.93 -5.29 -5.44
C THR A 106 -7.21 -6.37 -6.24
N ASP A 107 -7.11 -6.19 -7.55
CA ASP A 107 -6.44 -7.15 -8.42
C ASP A 107 -4.91 -7.09 -8.25
N ALA A 108 -4.34 -5.88 -8.20
CA ALA A 108 -2.91 -5.67 -7.97
C ALA A 108 -2.45 -6.24 -6.61
N LEU A 109 -3.27 -6.12 -5.56
CA LEU A 109 -2.98 -6.69 -4.25
C LEU A 109 -2.91 -8.22 -4.28
N LYS A 110 -3.81 -8.87 -5.02
CA LYS A 110 -3.77 -10.33 -5.20
C LYS A 110 -2.49 -10.77 -5.91
N GLU A 111 -2.09 -10.07 -6.96
CA GLU A 111 -0.85 -10.37 -7.70
C GLU A 111 0.39 -10.12 -6.82
N ALA A 112 0.42 -9.01 -6.08
CA ALA A 112 1.51 -8.71 -5.16
C ALA A 112 1.66 -9.78 -4.07
N ILE A 113 0.55 -10.22 -3.44
CA ILE A 113 0.55 -11.26 -2.41
C ILE A 113 1.03 -12.59 -2.99
N ARG A 114 0.55 -12.97 -4.18
CA ARG A 114 1.00 -14.20 -4.86
C ARG A 114 2.51 -14.18 -5.10
N TYR A 115 3.01 -13.07 -5.62
CA TYR A 115 4.45 -12.89 -5.83
C TYR A 115 5.21 -12.96 -4.50
N TYR A 116 4.71 -12.26 -3.47
CA TYR A 116 5.38 -12.15 -2.18
C TYR A 116 5.50 -13.50 -1.47
N PHE A 117 4.45 -14.31 -1.44
CA PHE A 117 4.49 -15.67 -0.90
C PHE A 117 5.41 -16.60 -1.69
N ALA A 118 5.51 -16.42 -3.01
CA ALA A 118 6.38 -17.27 -3.84
C ALA A 118 7.88 -16.94 -3.69
N HIS A 119 8.23 -15.72 -3.26
CA HIS A 119 9.61 -15.24 -3.27
C HIS A 119 10.15 -14.88 -1.88
N THR A 120 9.37 -15.04 -0.83
CA THR A 120 9.78 -14.76 0.55
C THR A 120 9.37 -15.91 1.48
N PRO A 121 9.95 -16.01 2.68
CA PRO A 121 9.52 -17.01 3.67
C PRO A 121 8.22 -16.61 4.42
N ILE A 122 7.58 -15.52 4.06
CA ILE A 122 6.35 -15.06 4.70
C ILE A 122 5.22 -16.04 4.42
N ILE A 123 4.51 -16.43 5.46
CA ILE A 123 3.37 -17.36 5.39
C ILE A 123 2.03 -16.69 5.74
N ARG A 124 2.07 -15.47 6.28
CA ARG A 124 0.88 -14.73 6.67
C ARG A 124 1.04 -13.25 6.36
N VAL A 125 0.03 -12.69 5.71
CA VAL A 125 -0.08 -11.24 5.45
C VAL A 125 -1.32 -10.72 6.19
N PHE A 126 -1.18 -9.56 6.83
CA PHE A 126 -2.24 -8.89 7.56
C PHE A 126 -2.28 -7.39 7.25
N ALA A 127 -3.39 -6.74 7.58
CA ALA A 127 -3.56 -5.30 7.39
C ALA A 127 -4.39 -4.68 8.50
N PHE A 128 -4.14 -3.39 8.79
CA PHE A 128 -5.00 -2.55 9.62
C PHE A 128 -5.65 -1.48 8.77
N VAL A 129 -6.93 -1.25 8.98
CA VAL A 129 -7.72 -0.26 8.25
C VAL A 129 -8.42 0.66 9.25
N PHE A 130 -8.33 1.98 9.05
CA PHE A 130 -9.07 2.95 9.85
C PHE A 130 -10.57 2.74 9.69
N GLU A 131 -11.35 2.82 10.77
CA GLU A 131 -12.77 2.46 10.79
C GLU A 131 -13.62 3.19 9.73
N TYR A 132 -13.24 4.40 9.36
CA TYR A 132 -13.95 5.18 8.34
C TYR A 132 -13.56 4.83 6.90
N ASN A 133 -12.48 4.05 6.68
CA ASN A 133 -12.01 3.68 5.34
C ASN A 133 -12.70 2.42 4.82
N LEU A 134 -14.02 2.49 4.66
CA LEU A 134 -14.82 1.37 4.15
C LEU A 134 -14.38 0.85 2.77
N PRO A 135 -13.94 1.71 1.81
CA PRO A 135 -13.43 1.21 0.55
C PRO A 135 -12.22 0.28 0.70
N SER A 136 -11.28 0.59 1.61
CA SER A 136 -10.12 -0.27 1.87
C SER A 136 -10.53 -1.61 2.47
N MET A 137 -11.50 -1.63 3.39
CA MET A 137 -12.03 -2.90 3.93
C MET A 137 -12.58 -3.80 2.81
N ARG A 138 -13.34 -3.22 1.86
CA ARG A 138 -13.87 -3.96 0.71
C ARG A 138 -12.77 -4.49 -0.22
N VAL A 139 -11.66 -3.75 -0.36
CA VAL A 139 -10.49 -4.22 -1.12
C VAL A 139 -9.93 -5.47 -0.46
N LEU A 140 -9.71 -5.45 0.85
CA LEU A 140 -9.18 -6.60 1.60
C LEU A 140 -10.09 -7.81 1.52
N GLU A 141 -11.39 -7.65 1.78
CA GLU A 141 -12.38 -8.73 1.68
C GLU A 141 -12.37 -9.37 0.29
N LYS A 142 -12.40 -8.55 -0.78
CA LYS A 142 -12.33 -9.03 -2.17
C LYS A 142 -10.97 -9.66 -2.54
N ALA A 143 -9.91 -9.27 -1.85
CA ALA A 143 -8.59 -9.87 -2.00
C ALA A 143 -8.45 -11.20 -1.22
N GLY A 144 -9.45 -11.58 -0.42
CA GLY A 144 -9.49 -12.85 0.32
C GLY A 144 -9.05 -12.76 1.77
N PHE A 145 -8.92 -11.55 2.32
CA PHE A 145 -8.66 -11.36 3.74
C PHE A 145 -9.93 -11.60 4.57
N ASN A 146 -9.74 -12.16 5.75
CA ASN A 146 -10.80 -12.31 6.74
C ASN A 146 -10.62 -11.25 7.83
N LYS A 147 -11.70 -10.56 8.19
CA LYS A 147 -11.69 -9.66 9.33
C LYS A 147 -11.52 -10.47 10.61
N ILE A 148 -10.49 -10.16 11.39
CA ILE A 148 -10.12 -10.89 12.61
C ILE A 148 -10.66 -10.18 13.86
N GLY A 149 -10.67 -8.84 13.86
CA GLY A 149 -11.11 -8.08 15.02
C GLY A 149 -11.10 -6.58 14.83
N ILE A 150 -11.38 -5.88 15.92
CA ILE A 150 -11.35 -4.42 16.01
C ILE A 150 -10.45 -4.04 17.19
N MET A 151 -9.53 -3.13 16.95
CA MET A 151 -8.71 -2.51 18.00
C MET A 151 -9.28 -1.14 18.31
N HIS A 152 -9.99 -1.07 19.44
CA HIS A 152 -10.69 0.15 19.83
C HIS A 152 -9.73 1.29 20.15
N LYS A 153 -10.03 2.49 19.60
CA LYS A 153 -9.26 3.73 19.83
C LYS A 153 -7.76 3.61 19.61
N SER A 154 -7.34 2.71 18.74
CA SER A 154 -5.92 2.41 18.51
C SER A 154 -5.25 3.38 17.54
N ILE A 155 -6.03 4.19 16.83
CA ILE A 155 -5.55 5.17 15.86
C ILE A 155 -5.87 6.58 16.35
N TYR A 156 -4.89 7.47 16.27
CA TYR A 156 -5.07 8.91 16.41
C TYR A 156 -4.77 9.58 15.08
N LYS A 157 -5.79 10.18 14.47
CA LYS A 157 -5.68 10.85 13.17
C LYS A 157 -6.60 12.05 13.13
N ASN A 158 -6.14 13.18 12.56
CA ASN A 158 -6.93 14.41 12.44
C ASN A 158 -7.55 14.84 13.79
N ASP A 159 -6.74 14.85 14.85
CA ASP A 159 -7.13 15.24 16.21
C ASP A 159 -8.27 14.40 16.83
N ALA A 160 -8.50 13.19 16.32
CA ALA A 160 -9.50 12.27 16.81
C ALA A 160 -8.97 10.83 16.96
N PHE A 161 -9.48 10.11 17.97
CA PHE A 161 -9.27 8.67 18.09
C PHE A 161 -10.30 7.93 17.25
N CYS A 162 -9.86 6.91 16.55
CA CYS A 162 -10.73 5.97 15.85
C CYS A 162 -10.26 4.53 16.01
N ASP A 163 -11.14 3.59 15.68
CA ASP A 163 -10.84 2.17 15.72
C ASP A 163 -10.02 1.75 14.50
N ALA A 164 -9.22 0.69 14.64
CA ALA A 164 -8.61 0.00 13.53
C ALA A 164 -9.24 -1.38 13.35
N HIS A 165 -9.61 -1.71 12.12
CA HIS A 165 -10.08 -3.04 11.75
C HIS A 165 -8.90 -3.90 11.30
N TYR A 166 -8.78 -5.07 11.89
CA TYR A 166 -7.70 -6.01 11.64
C TYR A 166 -8.17 -7.15 10.73
N PHE A 167 -7.40 -7.35 9.66
CA PHE A 167 -7.65 -8.37 8.64
C PHE A 167 -6.47 -9.33 8.51
#